data_cd598dee9ccb2dc29c201987ca8081de
#
_entry.id   cd598dee9ccb2dc29c201987ca8081de
#
_cell.length_a   1.000
_cell.length_b   1.000
_cell.length_c   1.000
_cell.angle_alpha   90.00
_cell.angle_beta   90.00
_cell.angle_gamma   90.00
#
_symmetry.space_group_name_H-M   'P 1'
#
loop_
_entity.id
_entity.type
_entity.pdbx_description
1 polymer ?
#
loop_
_entity_poly.entity_id
_entity_poly.type
_entity_poly.pdbx_seq_one_letter_code
_entity_poly.pdbx_strand_id
1 'polypeptide(L)'
;LKKIVSLLIALIFIACKDDKPEIKKTPPEPIEIYEYGFKLSNYKVINDTIKPGENFSEILDKHHIEYPKVLEIVSKVKDTFNVRKIKSGAPYTILAKKDSTEKAQVFIYKHSKVRYTVIDFKDSIITAYNAKKPIQTVIKTASGVITNNLSEAMDKQGLNLYLAYELSDIYAWTIDFFRLQKNDKFKLIYEQLYINDSIPVGIGEIKAAYFEHGGKPFYAFKFLADSTIGIPDYFDDKAANLRRQFLKAPLKFSRISSRYNLRRRIAFYGNRIRPHKGTDFAGPVGTPIMSTANGTVIESRYKGGNGNYVKVRHNGTYSTQYLHMSKRAVKVGDVVKQGEVIGYVGMTGNTAGPHVCYRFWKNGKQVDPLKQKLPAAKPMKKEIKAAYFKFIEPLKTKLDKINYPELTDDIVISKEELKN
;
A
#
# COMPACT_ATOMS: atom_id res chain seq x y z
N LEU A 1 -30.24 -92.94 -52.49
CA LEU A 1 -30.13 -92.91 -51.03
C LEU A 1 -29.86 -91.49 -50.53
N LYS A 2 -30.73 -91.04 -49.73
CA LYS A 2 -30.78 -89.80 -48.97
C LYS A 2 -30.38 -88.51 -49.69
N LYS A 3 -31.44 -87.81 -50.08
CA LYS A 3 -31.44 -86.40 -50.49
C LYS A 3 -31.33 -85.48 -49.23
N ILE A 4 -30.40 -84.55 -49.26
CA ILE A 4 -30.37 -83.48 -48.28
C ILE A 4 -30.83 -82.22 -48.98
N VAL A 5 -31.94 -81.66 -48.51
CA VAL A 5 -32.51 -80.39 -48.95
C VAL A 5 -31.83 -79.28 -48.13
N SER A 6 -31.07 -78.40 -48.81
CA SER A 6 -30.52 -77.20 -48.20
C SER A 6 -31.55 -76.07 -48.23
N LEU A 7 -32.01 -75.69 -47.08
CA LEU A 7 -32.89 -74.50 -46.85
C LEU A 7 -32.05 -73.27 -46.75
N LEU A 8 -32.13 -72.33 -47.70
CA LEU A 8 -31.45 -71.04 -47.69
C LEU A 8 -32.34 -70.08 -46.92
N ILE A 9 -31.93 -69.73 -45.71
CA ILE A 9 -32.56 -68.65 -44.93
C ILE A 9 -31.88 -67.35 -45.32
N ALA A 10 -32.61 -66.45 -46.01
CA ALA A 10 -32.20 -65.06 -46.26
C ALA A 10 -32.47 -64.23 -45.04
N LEU A 11 -31.44 -63.82 -44.31
CA LEU A 11 -31.47 -62.84 -43.25
C LEU A 11 -31.52 -61.43 -43.88
N ILE A 12 -32.69 -60.79 -43.80
CA ILE A 12 -32.87 -59.39 -44.14
C ILE A 12 -32.41 -58.57 -42.91
N PHE A 13 -31.22 -57.96 -43.01
CA PHE A 13 -30.79 -56.90 -42.06
C PHE A 13 -31.54 -55.60 -42.36
N ILE A 14 -32.55 -55.31 -41.56
CA ILE A 14 -33.13 -53.95 -41.50
C ILE A 14 -32.18 -53.09 -40.66
N ALA A 15 -31.35 -52.28 -41.32
CA ALA A 15 -30.56 -51.27 -40.68
C ALA A 15 -31.47 -50.10 -40.29
N CYS A 16 -31.92 -50.05 -39.02
CA CYS A 16 -32.45 -48.84 -38.45
C CYS A 16 -31.30 -47.81 -38.36
N LYS A 17 -31.34 -46.80 -39.23
CA LYS A 17 -30.56 -45.56 -39.00
C LYS A 17 -31.20 -44.82 -37.82
N ASP A 18 -30.59 -44.90 -36.67
CA ASP A 18 -30.85 -43.96 -35.57
C ASP A 18 -30.36 -42.56 -36.01
N ASP A 19 -31.22 -41.77 -36.59
CA ASP A 19 -31.02 -40.34 -36.76
C ASP A 19 -31.08 -39.68 -35.35
N LYS A 20 -29.94 -39.73 -34.66
CA LYS A 20 -29.77 -38.86 -33.48
C LYS A 20 -29.86 -37.41 -34.00
N PRO A 21 -30.76 -36.56 -33.43
CA PRO A 21 -30.81 -35.18 -33.82
C PRO A 21 -29.45 -34.55 -33.53
N GLU A 22 -28.80 -34.06 -34.57
CA GLU A 22 -27.57 -33.28 -34.47
C GLU A 22 -27.92 -32.02 -33.68
N ILE A 23 -27.56 -31.99 -32.38
CA ILE A 23 -27.68 -30.80 -31.54
C ILE A 23 -26.73 -29.79 -32.19
N LYS A 24 -27.25 -28.91 -33.03
CA LYS A 24 -26.55 -27.71 -33.48
C LYS A 24 -26.16 -26.96 -32.23
N LYS A 25 -24.89 -27.07 -31.80
CA LYS A 25 -24.30 -26.23 -30.76
C LYS A 25 -24.40 -24.82 -31.29
N THR A 26 -25.39 -24.06 -30.82
CA THR A 26 -25.43 -22.62 -30.99
C THR A 26 -24.11 -22.09 -30.47
N PRO A 27 -23.37 -21.27 -31.22
CA PRO A 27 -22.15 -20.64 -30.73
C PRO A 27 -22.49 -19.95 -29.41
N PRO A 28 -21.63 -20.02 -28.39
CA PRO A 28 -21.89 -19.32 -27.14
C PRO A 28 -22.08 -17.84 -27.45
N GLU A 29 -23.13 -17.26 -26.89
CA GLU A 29 -23.36 -15.83 -27.03
C GLU A 29 -22.07 -15.07 -26.61
N PRO A 30 -21.65 -14.07 -27.37
CA PRO A 30 -20.44 -13.33 -27.06
C PRO A 30 -20.59 -12.67 -25.68
N ILE A 31 -19.65 -12.99 -24.78
CA ILE A 31 -19.62 -12.44 -23.44
C ILE A 31 -19.53 -10.91 -23.53
N GLU A 32 -20.58 -10.22 -23.11
CA GLU A 32 -20.61 -8.77 -23.10
C GLU A 32 -19.64 -8.21 -22.07
N ILE A 33 -18.59 -7.51 -22.53
CA ILE A 33 -17.58 -6.91 -21.66
C ILE A 33 -18.00 -5.48 -21.32
N TYR A 34 -18.20 -5.24 -20.01
CA TYR A 34 -18.40 -3.91 -19.45
C TYR A 34 -17.11 -3.44 -18.76
N GLU A 35 -16.56 -2.33 -19.19
CA GLU A 35 -15.39 -1.71 -18.55
C GLU A 35 -15.55 -0.18 -18.52
N TYR A 36 -15.04 0.46 -17.50
CA TYR A 36 -15.16 1.91 -17.28
C TYR A 36 -16.58 2.47 -17.22
N GLY A 37 -17.60 1.60 -17.03
CA GLY A 37 -19.01 1.98 -17.07
C GLY A 37 -19.65 1.90 -18.47
N PHE A 38 -18.93 1.38 -19.48
CA PHE A 38 -19.38 1.27 -20.86
C PHE A 38 -19.39 -0.18 -21.33
N LYS A 39 -20.39 -0.52 -22.17
CA LYS A 39 -20.41 -1.77 -22.92
C LYS A 39 -19.44 -1.64 -24.09
N LEU A 40 -18.28 -2.30 -24.00
CA LEU A 40 -17.18 -2.10 -24.94
C LEU A 40 -17.52 -2.55 -26.37
N SER A 41 -18.46 -3.47 -26.55
CA SER A 41 -18.93 -3.92 -27.86
C SER A 41 -19.57 -2.79 -28.69
N ASN A 42 -20.01 -1.69 -28.06
CA ASN A 42 -20.60 -0.54 -28.74
C ASN A 42 -19.56 0.42 -29.33
N TYR A 43 -18.28 0.23 -29.02
CA TYR A 43 -17.21 1.17 -29.38
C TYR A 43 -16.07 0.47 -30.11
N LYS A 44 -15.32 1.22 -30.89
CA LYS A 44 -13.94 0.88 -31.24
C LYS A 44 -13.05 1.28 -30.05
N VAL A 45 -12.42 0.29 -29.38
CA VAL A 45 -11.57 0.53 -28.22
C VAL A 45 -10.13 0.71 -28.70
N ILE A 46 -9.54 1.87 -28.40
CA ILE A 46 -8.16 2.22 -28.77
C ILE A 46 -7.37 2.41 -27.48
N ASN A 47 -6.39 1.57 -27.22
CA ASN A 47 -5.50 1.69 -26.09
C ASN A 47 -4.14 2.20 -26.56
N ASP A 48 -3.61 3.24 -25.91
CA ASP A 48 -2.31 3.82 -26.22
C ASP A 48 -1.66 4.39 -24.96
N THR A 49 -0.45 4.92 -25.10
CA THR A 49 0.31 5.60 -24.05
C THR A 49 0.73 6.99 -24.50
N ILE A 50 0.69 7.94 -23.57
CA ILE A 50 1.08 9.33 -23.85
C ILE A 50 2.57 9.40 -24.19
N LYS A 51 2.91 9.93 -25.35
CA LYS A 51 4.29 10.06 -25.84
C LYS A 51 5.01 11.25 -25.19
N PRO A 52 6.36 11.26 -25.15
CA PRO A 52 7.10 12.44 -24.72
C PRO A 52 6.72 13.68 -25.54
N GLY A 53 6.35 14.78 -24.84
CA GLY A 53 5.94 16.03 -25.45
C GLY A 53 4.48 16.09 -25.91
N GLU A 54 3.78 14.98 -25.96
CA GLU A 54 2.38 14.91 -26.39
C GLU A 54 1.45 15.54 -25.34
N ASN A 55 0.53 16.37 -25.80
CA ASN A 55 -0.47 17.02 -24.95
C ASN A 55 -1.88 16.51 -25.24
N PHE A 56 -2.82 16.85 -24.34
CA PHE A 56 -4.21 16.40 -24.43
C PHE A 56 -4.91 16.77 -25.74
N SER A 57 -4.61 17.95 -26.28
CA SER A 57 -5.23 18.42 -27.54
C SER A 57 -4.75 17.59 -28.72
N GLU A 58 -3.45 17.29 -28.80
CA GLU A 58 -2.88 16.44 -29.85
C GLU A 58 -3.43 15.01 -29.79
N ILE A 59 -3.66 14.48 -28.59
CA ILE A 59 -4.27 13.15 -28.43
C ILE A 59 -5.69 13.17 -28.99
N LEU A 60 -6.51 14.14 -28.66
CA LEU A 60 -7.89 14.21 -29.14
C LEU A 60 -7.98 14.53 -30.65
N ASP A 61 -7.07 15.35 -31.17
CA ASP A 61 -6.99 15.65 -32.60
C ASP A 61 -6.72 14.39 -33.43
N LYS A 62 -5.76 13.55 -33.01
CA LYS A 62 -5.51 12.24 -33.62
C LYS A 62 -6.73 11.33 -33.67
N HIS A 63 -7.70 11.58 -32.80
CA HIS A 63 -8.95 10.82 -32.72
C HIS A 63 -10.15 11.64 -33.20
N HIS A 64 -9.92 12.55 -34.15
CA HIS A 64 -10.93 13.30 -34.92
C HIS A 64 -11.79 14.25 -34.07
N ILE A 65 -11.22 14.83 -33.00
CA ILE A 65 -11.87 15.90 -32.23
C ILE A 65 -11.24 17.25 -32.55
N GLU A 66 -12.04 18.11 -33.16
CA GLU A 66 -11.63 19.46 -33.55
C GLU A 66 -11.28 20.34 -32.34
N TYR A 67 -10.32 21.27 -32.55
CA TYR A 67 -9.80 22.14 -31.50
C TYR A 67 -10.86 22.91 -30.68
N PRO A 68 -11.93 23.50 -31.31
CA PRO A 68 -13.01 24.16 -30.55
C PRO A 68 -13.67 23.22 -29.53
N LYS A 69 -13.92 21.96 -29.93
CA LYS A 69 -14.49 20.94 -29.00
C LYS A 69 -13.52 20.55 -27.92
N VAL A 70 -12.22 20.50 -28.20
CA VAL A 70 -11.17 20.23 -27.17
C VAL A 70 -11.21 21.35 -26.13
N LEU A 71 -11.30 22.63 -26.52
CA LEU A 71 -11.38 23.75 -25.57
C LEU A 71 -12.64 23.67 -24.69
N GLU A 72 -13.76 23.29 -25.27
CA GLU A 72 -15.01 23.06 -24.51
C GLU A 72 -14.81 21.96 -23.47
N ILE A 73 -14.25 20.79 -23.87
CA ILE A 73 -13.97 19.69 -22.99
C ILE A 73 -13.07 20.15 -21.81
N VAL A 74 -11.95 20.79 -22.12
CA VAL A 74 -11.00 21.28 -21.11
C VAL A 74 -11.66 22.22 -20.11
N SER A 75 -12.50 23.11 -20.57
CA SER A 75 -13.21 24.07 -19.72
C SER A 75 -14.18 23.41 -18.76
N LYS A 76 -14.90 22.38 -19.23
CA LYS A 76 -15.91 21.64 -18.44
C LYS A 76 -15.31 20.68 -17.42
N VAL A 77 -14.13 20.07 -17.72
CA VAL A 77 -13.54 19.02 -16.87
C VAL A 77 -12.50 19.53 -15.88
N LYS A 78 -12.12 20.81 -15.90
CA LYS A 78 -11.01 21.41 -15.15
C LYS A 78 -10.99 21.10 -13.65
N ASP A 79 -12.17 20.99 -13.03
CA ASP A 79 -12.32 20.76 -11.59
C ASP A 79 -12.11 19.26 -11.22
N THR A 80 -12.35 18.36 -12.18
CA THR A 80 -12.19 16.91 -12.00
C THR A 80 -10.86 16.40 -12.54
N PHE A 81 -10.44 16.93 -13.71
CA PHE A 81 -9.24 16.48 -14.42
C PHE A 81 -8.44 17.66 -14.95
N ASN A 82 -7.22 17.79 -14.46
CA ASN A 82 -6.29 18.79 -14.99
C ASN A 82 -5.49 18.22 -16.16
N VAL A 83 -5.89 18.56 -17.38
CA VAL A 83 -5.27 18.08 -18.63
C VAL A 83 -3.77 18.44 -18.76
N ARG A 84 -3.29 19.47 -18.03
CA ARG A 84 -1.87 19.85 -18.00
C ARG A 84 -1.01 18.93 -17.13
N LYS A 85 -1.63 18.04 -16.35
CA LYS A 85 -0.95 17.10 -15.43
C LYS A 85 -0.90 15.67 -15.97
N ILE A 86 -1.24 15.46 -17.25
CA ILE A 86 -1.02 14.17 -17.88
C ILE A 86 0.50 13.89 -17.94
N LYS A 87 0.86 12.61 -17.83
CA LYS A 87 2.26 12.20 -17.74
C LYS A 87 2.65 11.39 -18.96
N SER A 88 3.79 11.69 -19.55
CA SER A 88 4.41 10.82 -20.55
C SER A 88 4.53 9.39 -20.04
N GLY A 89 4.28 8.40 -20.85
CA GLY A 89 4.22 6.98 -20.52
C GLY A 89 2.95 6.53 -19.80
N ALA A 90 2.04 7.44 -19.43
CA ALA A 90 0.77 7.06 -18.81
C ALA A 90 -0.17 6.46 -19.87
N PRO A 91 -0.78 5.28 -19.60
CA PRO A 91 -1.72 4.67 -20.53
C PRO A 91 -3.06 5.39 -20.53
N TYR A 92 -3.68 5.45 -21.71
CA TYR A 92 -5.04 5.92 -21.88
C TYR A 92 -5.84 4.98 -22.77
N THR A 93 -7.16 5.12 -22.76
CA THR A 93 -8.08 4.42 -23.65
C THR A 93 -9.03 5.44 -24.27
N ILE A 94 -9.21 5.36 -25.58
CA ILE A 94 -10.27 6.05 -26.31
C ILE A 94 -11.37 5.04 -26.61
N LEU A 95 -12.62 5.41 -26.32
CA LEU A 95 -13.78 4.75 -26.85
C LEU A 95 -14.29 5.61 -28.03
N ALA A 96 -14.08 5.11 -29.25
CA ALA A 96 -14.45 5.80 -30.48
C ALA A 96 -15.72 5.21 -31.03
N LYS A 97 -16.39 5.97 -31.94
CA LYS A 97 -17.50 5.44 -32.72
C LYS A 97 -17.09 4.20 -33.51
N LYS A 98 -18.00 3.27 -33.65
CA LYS A 98 -17.79 2.04 -34.42
C LYS A 98 -18.30 2.22 -35.87
N ASP A 99 -17.97 3.36 -36.44
CA ASP A 99 -18.29 3.72 -37.84
C ASP A 99 -17.02 4.18 -38.58
N SER A 100 -17.14 4.56 -39.84
CA SER A 100 -16.00 5.00 -40.68
C SER A 100 -15.28 6.24 -40.16
N THR A 101 -15.92 7.03 -39.27
CA THR A 101 -15.32 8.24 -38.72
C THR A 101 -14.35 7.94 -37.57
N GLU A 102 -14.54 6.82 -36.86
CA GLU A 102 -13.78 6.45 -35.67
C GLU A 102 -13.60 7.60 -34.65
N LYS A 103 -14.53 8.55 -34.66
CA LYS A 103 -14.48 9.76 -33.84
C LYS A 103 -14.54 9.41 -32.36
N ALA A 104 -13.59 9.92 -31.56
CA ALA A 104 -13.57 9.72 -30.13
C ALA A 104 -14.86 10.19 -29.46
N GLN A 105 -15.33 9.46 -28.46
CA GLN A 105 -16.50 9.78 -27.67
C GLN A 105 -16.18 9.83 -26.16
N VAL A 106 -15.23 9.00 -25.72
CA VAL A 106 -14.80 8.92 -24.32
C VAL A 106 -13.29 8.82 -24.28
N PHE A 107 -12.67 9.62 -23.40
CA PHE A 107 -11.25 9.51 -23.05
C PHE A 107 -11.11 9.00 -21.63
N ILE A 108 -10.30 7.96 -21.43
CA ILE A 108 -10.06 7.34 -20.13
C ILE A 108 -8.58 7.42 -19.82
N TYR A 109 -8.21 8.26 -18.86
CA TYR A 109 -6.83 8.40 -18.37
C TYR A 109 -6.56 7.48 -17.21
N LYS A 110 -5.55 6.61 -17.31
CA LYS A 110 -5.19 5.65 -16.27
C LYS A 110 -4.09 6.21 -15.38
N HIS A 111 -4.45 6.67 -14.17
CA HIS A 111 -3.47 7.17 -13.19
C HIS A 111 -2.60 6.05 -12.60
N SER A 112 -3.14 4.83 -12.54
CA SER A 112 -2.47 3.61 -12.09
C SER A 112 -3.22 2.39 -12.65
N LYS A 113 -2.78 1.19 -12.34
CA LYS A 113 -3.53 -0.04 -12.67
C LYS A 113 -4.96 -0.04 -12.11
N VAL A 114 -5.22 0.69 -11.03
CA VAL A 114 -6.50 0.72 -10.30
C VAL A 114 -7.30 1.98 -10.57
N ARG A 115 -6.66 3.16 -10.52
CA ARG A 115 -7.34 4.48 -10.58
C ARG A 115 -7.33 5.05 -11.99
N TYR A 116 -8.47 5.57 -12.43
CA TYR A 116 -8.63 6.20 -13.74
C TYR A 116 -9.60 7.38 -13.66
N THR A 117 -9.53 8.26 -14.64
CA THR A 117 -10.51 9.32 -14.89
C THR A 117 -11.18 9.05 -16.21
N VAL A 118 -12.50 9.14 -16.24
CA VAL A 118 -13.32 9.10 -17.45
C VAL A 118 -13.72 10.51 -17.82
N ILE A 119 -13.58 10.85 -19.10
CA ILE A 119 -14.14 12.08 -19.72
C ILE A 119 -15.06 11.62 -20.84
N ASP A 120 -16.35 11.77 -20.65
CA ASP A 120 -17.39 11.41 -21.61
C ASP A 120 -17.88 12.70 -22.31
N PHE A 121 -17.71 12.77 -23.62
CA PHE A 121 -18.10 13.89 -24.48
C PHE A 121 -18.86 13.42 -25.72
N LYS A 122 -19.43 12.21 -25.66
CA LYS A 122 -20.23 11.62 -26.73
C LYS A 122 -21.51 12.42 -27.04
N ASP A 123 -22.11 13.00 -25.98
CA ASP A 123 -23.36 13.72 -26.01
C ASP A 123 -23.13 15.24 -25.90
N SER A 124 -24.22 16.01 -25.87
CA SER A 124 -24.17 17.47 -25.67
C SER A 124 -23.61 17.86 -24.30
N ILE A 125 -23.76 16.99 -23.29
CA ILE A 125 -23.31 17.25 -21.94
C ILE A 125 -21.97 16.53 -21.75
N ILE A 126 -20.90 17.30 -21.52
CA ILE A 126 -19.58 16.77 -21.21
C ILE A 126 -19.50 16.48 -19.71
N THR A 127 -19.17 15.26 -19.36
CA THR A 127 -18.99 14.83 -17.97
C THR A 127 -17.59 14.26 -17.71
N ALA A 128 -17.10 14.43 -16.48
CA ALA A 128 -15.86 13.81 -16.05
C ALA A 128 -15.98 13.30 -14.61
N TYR A 129 -15.44 12.12 -14.36
CA TYR A 129 -15.40 11.53 -13.02
C TYR A 129 -14.17 10.68 -12.79
N ASN A 130 -13.74 10.62 -11.53
CA ASN A 130 -12.68 9.74 -11.08
C ASN A 130 -13.27 8.43 -10.57
N ALA A 131 -12.69 7.31 -10.97
CA ALA A 131 -13.16 5.99 -10.59
C ALA A 131 -11.99 5.04 -10.27
N LYS A 132 -12.34 3.89 -9.70
CA LYS A 132 -11.40 2.82 -9.36
C LYS A 132 -11.96 1.50 -9.86
N LYS A 133 -11.08 0.63 -10.39
CA LYS A 133 -11.44 -0.76 -10.63
C LYS A 133 -11.73 -1.45 -9.32
N PRO A 134 -12.69 -2.37 -9.25
CA PRO A 134 -12.93 -3.17 -8.06
C PRO A 134 -11.67 -3.95 -7.70
N ILE A 135 -11.34 -3.95 -6.41
CA ILE A 135 -10.17 -4.68 -5.88
C ILE A 135 -10.71 -5.90 -5.15
N GLN A 136 -10.18 -7.05 -5.48
CA GLN A 136 -10.36 -8.27 -4.74
C GLN A 136 -9.18 -8.51 -3.82
N THR A 137 -9.48 -9.00 -2.62
CA THR A 137 -8.48 -9.34 -1.61
C THR A 137 -8.42 -10.85 -1.45
N VAL A 138 -7.25 -11.42 -1.66
CA VAL A 138 -6.99 -12.86 -1.50
C VAL A 138 -5.96 -13.05 -0.38
N ILE A 139 -6.29 -13.93 0.59
CA ILE A 139 -5.36 -14.27 1.66
C ILE A 139 -4.34 -15.28 1.14
N LYS A 140 -3.08 -14.87 1.11
CA LYS A 140 -1.94 -15.69 0.72
C LYS A 140 -1.00 -15.98 1.89
N THR A 141 -0.21 -17.01 1.72
CA THR A 141 0.88 -17.37 2.62
C THR A 141 2.20 -17.25 1.89
N ALA A 142 3.25 -16.93 2.62
CA ALA A 142 4.61 -16.93 2.13
C ALA A 142 5.58 -17.36 3.24
N SER A 143 6.74 -17.86 2.86
CA SER A 143 7.82 -18.20 3.78
C SER A 143 9.16 -18.00 3.07
N GLY A 144 10.23 -17.91 3.84
CA GLY A 144 11.57 -17.85 3.29
C GLY A 144 12.64 -18.07 4.35
N VAL A 145 13.85 -18.36 3.87
CA VAL A 145 15.05 -18.52 4.67
C VAL A 145 16.03 -17.43 4.28
N ILE A 146 16.60 -16.75 5.25
CA ILE A 146 17.56 -15.66 5.03
C ILE A 146 18.93 -16.29 4.71
N THR A 147 19.43 -15.96 3.53
CA THR A 147 20.81 -16.32 3.13
C THR A 147 21.76 -15.14 3.31
N ASN A 148 21.30 -13.93 2.99
CA ASN A 148 22.06 -12.69 3.09
C ASN A 148 21.22 -11.59 3.76
N ASN A 149 20.09 -11.20 3.16
CA ASN A 149 19.19 -10.19 3.73
C ASN A 149 17.71 -10.52 3.40
N LEU A 150 16.80 -9.83 4.11
CA LEU A 150 15.36 -10.09 3.96
C LEU A 150 14.83 -9.77 2.56
N SER A 151 15.28 -8.68 1.94
CA SER A 151 14.81 -8.27 0.60
C SER A 151 15.17 -9.31 -0.46
N GLU A 152 16.39 -9.84 -0.41
CA GLU A 152 16.84 -10.91 -1.30
C GLU A 152 16.04 -12.20 -1.08
N ALA A 153 15.77 -12.57 0.18
CA ALA A 153 14.97 -13.76 0.48
C ALA A 153 13.53 -13.61 -0.01
N MET A 154 12.95 -12.40 0.01
CA MET A 154 11.64 -12.09 -0.56
C MET A 154 11.65 -12.17 -2.09
N ASP A 155 12.67 -11.58 -2.73
CA ASP A 155 12.83 -11.55 -4.18
C ASP A 155 12.98 -12.96 -4.77
N LYS A 156 13.81 -13.82 -4.17
CA LYS A 156 13.96 -15.24 -4.55
C LYS A 156 12.65 -16.03 -4.53
N GLN A 157 11.68 -15.60 -3.72
CA GLN A 157 10.35 -16.20 -3.66
C GLN A 157 9.33 -15.48 -4.58
N GLY A 158 9.76 -14.54 -5.40
CA GLY A 158 8.88 -13.72 -6.24
C GLY A 158 7.89 -12.86 -5.44
N LEU A 159 8.22 -12.55 -4.19
CA LEU A 159 7.37 -11.76 -3.29
C LEU A 159 7.57 -10.27 -3.53
N ASN A 160 6.51 -9.50 -3.34
CA ASN A 160 6.59 -8.06 -3.38
C ASN A 160 7.48 -7.53 -2.25
N LEU A 161 8.51 -6.76 -2.60
CA LEU A 161 9.46 -6.18 -1.64
C LEU A 161 8.80 -5.29 -0.56
N TYR A 162 7.58 -4.80 -0.80
CA TYR A 162 6.80 -4.10 0.21
C TYR A 162 6.53 -4.98 1.44
N LEU A 163 6.42 -6.30 1.28
CA LEU A 163 6.30 -7.23 2.42
C LEU A 163 7.53 -7.22 3.33
N ALA A 164 8.74 -7.06 2.77
CA ALA A 164 9.95 -6.93 3.58
C ALA A 164 9.93 -5.66 4.43
N TYR A 165 9.45 -4.55 3.83
CA TYR A 165 9.27 -3.29 4.56
C TYR A 165 8.25 -3.42 5.70
N GLU A 166 7.06 -3.97 5.42
CA GLU A 166 6.00 -4.17 6.43
C GLU A 166 6.44 -5.13 7.54
N LEU A 167 7.13 -6.24 7.18
CA LEU A 167 7.64 -7.20 8.14
C LEU A 167 8.70 -6.57 9.06
N SER A 168 9.60 -5.77 8.50
CA SER A 168 10.59 -5.04 9.28
C SER A 168 9.96 -3.98 10.19
N ASP A 169 8.86 -3.35 9.79
CA ASP A 169 8.11 -2.39 10.63
C ASP A 169 7.40 -3.10 11.80
N ILE A 170 6.81 -4.26 11.55
CA ILE A 170 6.15 -5.09 12.59
C ILE A 170 7.13 -5.43 13.72
N TYR A 171 8.34 -5.86 13.38
CA TYR A 171 9.34 -6.31 14.35
C TYR A 171 10.42 -5.26 14.66
N ALA A 172 10.27 -4.02 14.23
CA ALA A 172 11.28 -2.94 14.36
C ALA A 172 11.84 -2.73 15.77
N TRP A 173 11.10 -3.15 16.78
CA TRP A 173 11.49 -3.02 18.20
C TRP A 173 11.98 -4.32 18.83
N THR A 174 11.82 -5.42 18.12
CA THR A 174 12.12 -6.77 18.61
C THR A 174 13.35 -7.35 17.92
N ILE A 175 13.50 -7.11 16.62
CA ILE A 175 14.55 -7.65 15.77
C ILE A 175 15.35 -6.51 15.14
N ASP A 176 16.67 -6.61 15.15
CA ASP A 176 17.57 -5.72 14.42
C ASP A 176 17.79 -6.27 13.00
N PHE A 177 17.03 -5.77 12.03
CA PHE A 177 17.08 -6.21 10.63
C PHE A 177 18.42 -5.92 9.92
N PHE A 178 19.31 -5.11 10.52
CA PHE A 178 20.69 -4.94 10.05
C PHE A 178 21.64 -6.05 10.56
N ARG A 179 21.18 -6.93 11.46
CA ARG A 179 21.94 -8.03 12.06
C ARG A 179 21.27 -9.38 11.88
N LEU A 180 20.50 -9.53 10.80
CA LEU A 180 19.93 -10.83 10.45
C LEU A 180 21.04 -11.84 10.20
N GLN A 181 20.81 -13.08 10.61
CA GLN A 181 21.77 -14.18 10.51
C GLN A 181 21.38 -15.10 9.36
N LYS A 182 22.37 -15.75 8.77
CA LYS A 182 22.11 -16.85 7.83
C LYS A 182 21.27 -17.92 8.55
N ASN A 183 20.26 -18.42 7.83
CA ASN A 183 19.24 -19.36 8.33
C ASN A 183 18.17 -18.76 9.26
N ASP A 184 18.14 -17.46 9.51
CA ASP A 184 16.92 -16.84 10.02
C ASP A 184 15.76 -17.11 9.05
N LYS A 185 14.53 -17.19 9.56
CA LYS A 185 13.38 -17.65 8.76
C LYS A 185 12.18 -16.77 8.99
N PHE A 186 11.33 -16.69 7.99
CA PHE A 186 10.04 -15.99 8.15
C PHE A 186 8.88 -16.77 7.54
N LYS A 187 7.67 -16.53 8.05
CA LYS A 187 6.39 -16.99 7.49
C LYS A 187 5.38 -15.86 7.59
N LEU A 188 4.51 -15.73 6.60
CA LEU A 188 3.52 -14.67 6.51
C LEU A 188 2.15 -15.23 6.13
N ILE A 189 1.11 -14.62 6.68
CA ILE A 189 -0.27 -14.66 6.18
C ILE A 189 -0.64 -13.21 5.86
N TYR A 190 -0.90 -12.90 4.58
CA TYR A 190 -1.08 -11.53 4.12
C TYR A 190 -2.16 -11.42 3.04
N GLU A 191 -2.62 -10.21 2.81
CA GLU A 191 -3.56 -9.87 1.75
C GLU A 191 -2.82 -9.51 0.47
N GLN A 192 -3.08 -10.26 -0.60
CA GLN A 192 -2.69 -9.89 -1.96
C GLN A 192 -3.89 -9.25 -2.65
N LEU A 193 -3.69 -8.06 -3.20
CA LEU A 193 -4.73 -7.30 -3.88
C LEU A 193 -4.69 -7.58 -5.38
N TYR A 194 -5.86 -7.84 -5.97
CA TYR A 194 -6.03 -8.11 -7.39
C TYR A 194 -7.08 -7.21 -8.01
N ILE A 195 -6.96 -6.96 -9.31
CA ILE A 195 -8.04 -6.51 -10.19
C ILE A 195 -8.27 -7.57 -11.25
N ASN A 196 -9.52 -7.69 -11.74
CA ASN A 196 -9.90 -8.69 -12.75
C ASN A 196 -9.41 -10.13 -12.39
N ASP A 197 -9.51 -10.50 -11.12
CA ASP A 197 -9.22 -11.80 -10.52
C ASP A 197 -7.76 -12.30 -10.65
N SER A 198 -6.96 -11.70 -11.50
CA SER A 198 -5.63 -12.22 -11.86
C SER A 198 -4.49 -11.20 -11.81
N ILE A 199 -4.76 -9.92 -11.95
CA ILE A 199 -3.71 -8.89 -12.05
C ILE A 199 -3.35 -8.37 -10.66
N PRO A 200 -2.16 -8.64 -10.12
CA PRO A 200 -1.74 -8.15 -8.83
C PRO A 200 -1.51 -6.62 -8.89
N VAL A 201 -2.09 -5.89 -7.93
CA VAL A 201 -2.02 -4.43 -7.87
C VAL A 201 -1.42 -3.88 -6.58
N GLY A 202 -1.09 -4.75 -5.65
CA GLY A 202 -0.45 -4.37 -4.39
C GLY A 202 -0.65 -5.40 -3.30
N ILE A 203 -0.15 -5.07 -2.13
CA ILE A 203 -0.30 -5.82 -0.91
C ILE A 203 -1.24 -5.03 0.01
N GLY A 204 -2.17 -5.74 0.65
CA GLY A 204 -2.97 -5.22 1.74
C GLY A 204 -2.24 -5.37 3.08
N GLU A 205 -2.92 -5.97 4.06
CA GLU A 205 -2.38 -6.11 5.41
C GLU A 205 -1.69 -7.47 5.62
N ILE A 206 -0.62 -7.48 6.42
CA ILE A 206 -0.12 -8.72 7.02
C ILE A 206 -1.04 -9.05 8.19
N LYS A 207 -1.74 -10.19 8.14
CA LYS A 207 -2.67 -10.65 9.20
C LYS A 207 -1.91 -11.31 10.33
N ALA A 208 -0.91 -12.12 9.97
CA ALA A 208 -0.03 -12.79 10.92
C ALA A 208 1.37 -12.99 10.32
N ALA A 209 2.37 -12.94 11.17
CA ALA A 209 3.75 -13.20 10.82
C ALA A 209 4.44 -14.06 11.87
N TYR A 210 5.42 -14.81 11.42
CA TYR A 210 6.40 -15.50 12.24
C TYR A 210 7.78 -15.13 11.73
N PHE A 211 8.69 -14.86 12.65
CA PHE A 211 10.10 -14.65 12.34
C PHE A 211 10.95 -15.43 13.33
N GLU A 212 11.93 -16.17 12.84
CA GLU A 212 12.94 -16.83 13.67
C GLU A 212 14.27 -16.08 13.50
N HIS A 213 14.79 -15.53 14.57
CA HIS A 213 16.05 -14.79 14.59
C HIS A 213 16.96 -15.34 15.68
N GLY A 214 18.17 -15.80 15.28
CA GLY A 214 19.11 -16.42 16.21
C GLY A 214 18.50 -17.63 16.94
N GLY A 215 17.70 -18.44 16.27
CA GLY A 215 16.99 -19.60 16.83
C GLY A 215 15.82 -19.28 17.77
N LYS A 216 15.44 -18.01 17.92
CA LYS A 216 14.30 -17.59 18.76
C LYS A 216 13.08 -17.27 17.91
N PRO A 217 11.90 -17.82 18.24
CA PRO A 217 10.66 -17.55 17.54
C PRO A 217 10.02 -16.22 17.98
N PHE A 218 9.52 -15.47 17.01
CA PHE A 218 8.76 -14.23 17.21
C PHE A 218 7.48 -14.29 16.39
N TYR A 219 6.34 -14.36 17.06
CA TYR A 219 5.02 -14.30 16.43
C TYR A 219 4.51 -12.86 16.40
N ALA A 220 3.71 -12.54 15.41
CA ALA A 220 2.98 -11.27 15.31
C ALA A 220 1.59 -11.52 14.73
N PHE A 221 0.54 -11.05 15.42
CA PHE A 221 -0.85 -11.17 14.99
C PHE A 221 -1.48 -9.78 15.02
N LYS A 222 -2.10 -9.38 13.90
CA LYS A 222 -2.79 -8.11 13.80
C LYS A 222 -4.15 -8.21 14.49
N PHE A 223 -4.39 -7.37 15.51
CA PHE A 223 -5.60 -7.40 16.29
C PHE A 223 -6.05 -6.01 16.76
N LEU A 224 -7.35 -5.77 16.79
CA LEU A 224 -7.96 -4.55 17.31
C LEU A 224 -8.24 -4.71 18.82
N ALA A 225 -7.25 -4.37 19.65
CA ALA A 225 -7.34 -4.51 21.10
C ALA A 225 -8.07 -3.34 21.79
N ASP A 226 -8.19 -2.19 21.14
CA ASP A 226 -8.86 -1.00 21.66
C ASP A 226 -9.82 -0.42 20.61
N SER A 227 -11.10 -0.73 20.77
CA SER A 227 -12.14 -0.26 19.87
C SER A 227 -12.37 1.26 19.95
N THR A 228 -11.98 1.91 21.05
CA THR A 228 -12.13 3.36 21.20
C THR A 228 -11.13 4.14 20.34
N ILE A 229 -9.96 3.54 20.09
CA ILE A 229 -8.94 4.09 19.21
C ILE A 229 -9.20 3.64 17.76
N GLY A 230 -9.84 2.48 17.56
CA GLY A 230 -10.15 1.94 16.23
C GLY A 230 -8.95 1.55 15.37
N ILE A 231 -7.73 1.48 15.95
CA ILE A 231 -6.49 1.18 15.25
C ILE A 231 -6.00 -0.21 15.66
N PRO A 232 -5.96 -1.19 14.73
CA PRO A 232 -5.36 -2.49 15.02
C PRO A 232 -3.83 -2.36 15.17
N ASP A 233 -3.26 -3.22 16.01
CA ASP A 233 -1.82 -3.29 16.27
C ASP A 233 -1.34 -4.75 16.28
N TYR A 234 -0.03 -4.98 16.33
CA TYR A 234 0.54 -6.32 16.35
C TYR A 234 0.89 -6.74 17.77
N PHE A 235 0.47 -7.96 18.10
CA PHE A 235 0.72 -8.60 19.39
C PHE A 235 1.37 -9.96 19.18
N ASP A 236 2.19 -10.38 20.14
CA ASP A 236 2.81 -11.72 20.13
C ASP A 236 1.84 -12.81 20.61
N ASP A 237 2.27 -14.06 20.57
CA ASP A 237 1.52 -15.22 21.03
C ASP A 237 1.23 -15.25 22.55
N LYS A 238 1.73 -14.26 23.30
CA LYS A 238 1.48 -14.04 24.75
C LYS A 238 0.62 -12.80 25.01
N ALA A 239 0.05 -12.19 23.95
CA ALA A 239 -0.71 -10.95 24.00
C ALA A 239 0.13 -9.73 24.45
N ALA A 240 1.45 -9.76 24.28
CA ALA A 240 2.29 -8.57 24.44
C ALA A 240 2.35 -7.78 23.12
N ASN A 241 2.23 -6.45 23.20
CA ASN A 241 2.32 -5.59 22.04
C ASN A 241 3.78 -5.53 21.54
N LEU A 242 3.98 -5.76 20.24
CA LEU A 242 5.31 -5.76 19.62
C LEU A 242 5.88 -4.36 19.42
N ARG A 243 5.06 -3.33 19.41
CA ARG A 243 5.49 -1.94 19.29
C ARG A 243 5.88 -1.36 20.65
N ARG A 244 6.86 -0.48 20.64
CA ARG A 244 7.04 0.44 21.77
C ARG A 244 5.97 1.53 21.72
N GLN A 245 5.60 2.05 22.89
CA GLN A 245 4.59 3.10 22.98
C GLN A 245 4.95 4.35 22.16
N PHE A 246 6.23 4.64 21.96
CA PHE A 246 6.71 5.80 21.20
C PHE A 246 7.91 5.46 20.31
N LEU A 247 7.92 6.00 19.09
CA LEU A 247 9.10 6.02 18.24
C LEU A 247 10.22 6.84 18.89
N LYS A 248 11.47 6.45 18.65
CA LYS A 248 12.65 7.19 19.15
C LYS A 248 12.82 8.56 18.48
N ALA A 249 12.32 8.73 17.27
CA ALA A 249 12.42 9.95 16.47
C ALA A 249 11.16 10.15 15.62
N PRO A 250 10.77 11.40 15.31
CA PRO A 250 9.66 11.70 14.43
C PRO A 250 10.01 11.67 12.93
N LEU A 251 11.26 11.39 12.57
CA LEU A 251 11.77 11.26 11.19
C LEU A 251 12.43 9.91 11.01
N LYS A 252 12.30 9.29 9.82
CA LYS A 252 12.93 7.99 9.53
C LYS A 252 14.46 8.04 9.58
N PHE A 253 15.03 9.04 8.93
CA PHE A 253 16.48 9.26 8.90
C PHE A 253 16.77 10.66 9.38
N SER A 254 17.32 10.81 10.58
CA SER A 254 17.55 12.13 11.14
C SER A 254 18.73 12.14 12.09
N ARG A 255 19.40 13.29 12.11
CA ARG A 255 20.44 13.63 13.08
C ARG A 255 19.85 14.55 14.15
N ILE A 256 20.11 14.27 15.42
CA ILE A 256 19.78 15.23 16.49
C ILE A 256 20.73 16.42 16.35
N SER A 257 20.18 17.59 16.03
CA SER A 257 20.93 18.84 15.91
C SER A 257 20.97 19.63 17.23
N SER A 258 19.94 19.50 18.09
CA SER A 258 19.92 20.12 19.40
C SER A 258 19.09 19.29 20.38
N ARG A 259 19.64 19.02 21.56
CA ARG A 259 18.97 18.26 22.61
C ARG A 259 18.13 19.15 23.52
N TYR A 260 17.20 18.57 24.27
CA TYR A 260 16.51 19.20 25.37
C TYR A 260 17.52 19.76 26.38
N ASN A 261 17.50 21.08 26.65
CA ASN A 261 18.43 21.74 27.55
C ASN A 261 17.81 23.00 28.16
N LEU A 262 17.57 23.00 29.45
CA LEU A 262 16.99 24.13 30.17
C LEU A 262 17.98 25.27 30.45
N ARG A 263 19.28 25.02 30.29
CA ARG A 263 20.35 25.99 30.48
C ARG A 263 21.12 26.28 29.19
N ARG A 264 20.46 26.13 28.01
CA ARG A 264 21.10 26.38 26.72
C ARG A 264 21.53 27.83 26.59
N ARG A 265 22.79 28.05 26.24
CA ARG A 265 23.34 29.35 25.87
C ARG A 265 23.68 29.36 24.39
N ILE A 266 23.36 30.41 23.67
CA ILE A 266 23.65 30.57 22.25
C ILE A 266 24.38 31.89 22.06
N ALA A 267 25.59 31.87 21.51
CA ALA A 267 26.43 33.05 21.28
C ALA A 267 25.71 34.13 20.48
N PHE A 268 24.94 33.76 19.45
CA PHE A 268 24.13 34.67 18.64
C PHE A 268 23.15 35.53 19.48
N TYR A 269 22.73 35.08 20.67
CA TYR A 269 21.85 35.82 21.58
C TYR A 269 22.61 36.39 22.80
N GLY A 270 23.92 36.65 22.65
CA GLY A 270 24.73 37.21 23.71
C GLY A 270 24.89 36.27 24.91
N ASN A 271 24.96 34.96 24.68
CA ASN A 271 25.10 33.91 25.71
C ASN A 271 24.07 33.93 26.84
N ARG A 272 22.91 34.59 26.64
CA ARG A 272 21.80 34.54 27.58
C ARG A 272 21.20 33.12 27.63
N ILE A 273 20.74 32.70 28.82
CA ILE A 273 20.07 31.42 29.00
C ILE A 273 18.74 31.45 28.25
N ARG A 274 18.62 30.57 27.24
CA ARG A 274 17.38 30.33 26.49
C ARG A 274 17.03 28.86 26.55
N PRO A 275 16.12 28.43 27.44
CA PRO A 275 15.75 27.05 27.58
C PRO A 275 15.23 26.45 26.27
N HIS A 276 15.76 25.29 25.86
CA HIS A 276 15.24 24.50 24.77
C HIS A 276 14.45 23.32 25.35
N LYS A 277 13.12 23.44 25.34
CA LYS A 277 12.17 22.44 25.89
C LYS A 277 11.73 21.42 24.84
N GLY A 278 12.62 21.05 23.92
CA GLY A 278 12.41 20.07 22.84
C GLY A 278 13.71 19.42 22.42
N THR A 279 13.61 18.49 21.50
CA THR A 279 14.76 17.88 20.80
C THR A 279 14.60 18.17 19.31
N ASP A 280 15.63 18.75 18.69
CA ASP A 280 15.61 19.12 17.28
C ASP A 280 16.20 17.98 16.44
N PHE A 281 15.41 17.49 15.48
CA PHE A 281 15.81 16.49 14.50
C PHE A 281 15.95 17.19 13.15
N ALA A 282 17.19 17.28 12.65
CA ALA A 282 17.49 17.90 11.38
C ALA A 282 17.08 17.00 10.21
N GLY A 283 16.52 17.58 9.16
CA GLY A 283 16.16 16.92 7.92
C GLY A 283 15.85 17.95 6.83
N PRO A 284 16.02 17.64 5.55
CA PRO A 284 15.66 18.52 4.44
C PRO A 284 14.21 19.01 4.51
N VAL A 285 13.93 20.21 4.00
CA VAL A 285 12.56 20.72 3.86
C VAL A 285 11.74 19.73 3.03
N GLY A 286 10.52 19.42 3.48
CA GLY A 286 9.64 18.44 2.82
C GLY A 286 9.81 17.00 3.32
N THR A 287 10.79 16.70 4.18
CA THR A 287 10.91 15.37 4.81
C THR A 287 9.64 15.07 5.62
N PRO A 288 9.01 13.88 5.46
CA PRO A 288 7.83 13.51 6.21
C PRO A 288 8.09 13.46 7.73
N ILE A 289 7.23 14.13 8.51
CA ILE A 289 7.21 14.07 9.97
C ILE A 289 6.13 13.08 10.39
N MET A 290 6.51 12.10 11.21
CA MET A 290 5.62 11.03 11.67
C MET A 290 5.15 11.28 13.10
N SER A 291 3.90 10.90 13.40
CA SER A 291 3.44 10.78 14.78
C SER A 291 4.25 9.70 15.49
N THR A 292 4.81 10.03 16.65
CA THR A 292 5.67 9.08 17.39
C THR A 292 4.87 8.01 18.15
N ALA A 293 3.55 8.16 18.27
CA ALA A 293 2.65 7.16 18.86
C ALA A 293 1.22 7.34 18.30
N ASN A 294 0.36 6.33 18.52
CA ASN A 294 -1.07 6.45 18.24
C ASN A 294 -1.68 7.58 19.07
N GLY A 295 -2.63 8.33 18.53
CA GLY A 295 -3.29 9.38 19.30
C GLY A 295 -4.27 10.21 18.49
N THR A 296 -4.79 11.26 19.12
CA THR A 296 -5.71 12.21 18.51
C THR A 296 -5.04 13.57 18.41
N VAL A 297 -5.14 14.20 17.25
CA VAL A 297 -4.64 15.56 17.01
C VAL A 297 -5.47 16.55 17.81
N ILE A 298 -4.82 17.27 18.73
CA ILE A 298 -5.48 18.27 19.57
C ILE A 298 -5.14 19.72 19.18
N GLU A 299 -4.07 19.92 18.43
CA GLU A 299 -3.72 21.20 17.81
C GLU A 299 -3.08 20.98 16.44
N SER A 300 -3.52 21.74 15.43
CA SER A 300 -2.94 21.79 14.09
C SER A 300 -3.11 23.19 13.53
N ARG A 301 -2.11 24.07 13.81
CA ARG A 301 -2.19 25.51 13.51
C ARG A 301 -0.82 26.16 13.38
N TYR A 302 -0.81 27.42 12.95
CA TYR A 302 0.36 28.30 13.07
C TYR A 302 0.31 29.07 14.39
N LYS A 303 1.45 29.21 15.09
CA LYS A 303 1.55 30.06 16.27
C LYS A 303 2.96 30.61 16.46
N GLY A 304 3.18 31.88 16.11
CA GLY A 304 4.40 32.67 16.41
C GLY A 304 5.70 31.87 16.25
N GLY A 305 6.51 31.83 17.30
CA GLY A 305 7.80 31.15 17.29
C GLY A 305 7.78 29.63 17.03
N ASN A 306 6.64 28.96 17.20
CA ASN A 306 6.48 27.55 16.87
C ASN A 306 6.33 27.30 15.36
N GLY A 307 5.93 28.33 14.59
CA GLY A 307 5.57 28.17 13.19
C GLY A 307 4.31 27.30 13.01
N ASN A 308 4.24 26.60 11.88
CA ASN A 308 3.25 25.56 11.70
C ASN A 308 3.59 24.37 12.60
N TYR A 309 2.61 23.89 13.35
CA TYR A 309 2.83 22.76 14.25
C TYR A 309 1.59 21.87 14.39
N VAL A 310 1.84 20.65 14.80
CA VAL A 310 0.84 19.66 15.19
C VAL A 310 1.13 19.20 16.61
N LYS A 311 0.06 19.04 17.44
CA LYS A 311 0.14 18.44 18.76
C LYS A 311 -0.82 17.27 18.85
N VAL A 312 -0.30 16.11 19.26
CA VAL A 312 -1.04 14.85 19.35
C VAL A 312 -1.13 14.44 20.82
N ARG A 313 -2.34 14.14 21.29
CA ARG A 313 -2.59 13.54 22.60
C ARG A 313 -2.67 12.02 22.45
N HIS A 314 -1.78 11.32 23.14
CA HIS A 314 -1.69 9.87 23.06
C HIS A 314 -2.52 9.16 24.13
N ASN A 315 -2.62 9.78 25.30
CA ASN A 315 -3.44 9.31 26.43
C ASN A 315 -3.54 10.43 27.50
N GLY A 316 -4.06 10.10 28.69
CA GLY A 316 -4.16 11.06 29.80
C GLY A 316 -2.81 11.56 30.33
N THR A 317 -1.71 10.85 30.09
CA THR A 317 -0.37 11.17 30.59
C THR A 317 0.51 11.86 29.56
N TYR A 318 0.45 11.43 28.28
CA TYR A 318 1.43 11.80 27.27
C TYR A 318 0.82 12.55 26.10
N SER A 319 1.51 13.59 25.67
CA SER A 319 1.27 14.29 24.40
C SER A 319 2.60 14.63 23.73
N THR A 320 2.61 14.73 22.40
CA THR A 320 3.78 15.17 21.62
C THR A 320 3.42 16.35 20.74
N GLN A 321 4.41 17.16 20.40
CA GLN A 321 4.23 18.35 19.59
C GLN A 321 5.40 18.47 18.61
N TYR A 322 5.10 18.81 17.37
CA TYR A 322 6.02 18.80 16.23
C TYR A 322 5.97 20.18 15.56
N LEU A 323 7.04 20.93 15.61
CA LEU A 323 7.10 22.34 15.24
C LEU A 323 7.85 22.57 13.92
N HIS A 324 7.76 23.83 13.45
CA HIS A 324 8.50 24.36 12.30
C HIS A 324 8.16 23.72 10.96
N MET A 325 6.97 23.12 10.83
CA MET A 325 6.53 22.43 9.60
C MET A 325 6.40 23.39 8.43
N SER A 326 6.76 22.93 7.23
CA SER A 326 6.40 23.59 5.97
C SER A 326 4.91 23.45 5.67
N LYS A 327 4.37 22.23 5.92
CA LYS A 327 2.95 21.90 5.69
C LYS A 327 2.49 20.92 6.76
N ARG A 328 1.28 21.13 7.27
CA ARG A 328 0.54 20.19 8.12
C ARG A 328 -0.28 19.26 7.22
N ALA A 329 -0.32 17.97 7.54
CA ALA A 329 -1.05 16.94 6.78
C ALA A 329 -2.34 16.49 7.48
N VAL A 330 -2.58 16.95 8.72
CA VAL A 330 -3.69 16.55 9.57
C VAL A 330 -4.38 17.75 10.20
N LYS A 331 -5.63 17.59 10.62
CA LYS A 331 -6.47 18.59 11.30
C LYS A 331 -6.83 18.13 12.71
N VAL A 332 -7.31 19.05 13.53
CA VAL A 332 -7.81 18.76 14.89
C VAL A 332 -8.96 17.76 14.82
N GLY A 333 -8.91 16.76 15.69
CA GLY A 333 -9.87 15.65 15.75
C GLY A 333 -9.41 14.39 14.99
N ASP A 334 -8.45 14.51 14.08
CA ASP A 334 -7.96 13.33 13.34
C ASP A 334 -7.29 12.35 14.32
N VAL A 335 -7.60 11.05 14.13
CA VAL A 335 -6.92 9.95 14.83
C VAL A 335 -5.74 9.50 13.99
N VAL A 336 -4.54 9.53 14.56
CA VAL A 336 -3.30 9.21 13.86
C VAL A 336 -2.63 7.98 14.48
N LYS A 337 -2.02 7.17 13.59
CA LYS A 337 -1.23 6.00 13.99
C LYS A 337 0.22 6.38 14.27
N GLN A 338 0.90 5.56 15.06
CA GLN A 338 2.35 5.63 15.17
C GLN A 338 2.98 5.40 13.77
N GLY A 339 3.88 6.29 13.36
CA GLY A 339 4.50 6.25 12.03
C GLY A 339 3.70 6.96 10.94
N GLU A 340 2.47 7.39 11.19
CA GLU A 340 1.66 8.14 10.21
C GLU A 340 2.20 9.54 9.99
N VAL A 341 2.22 9.99 8.72
CA VAL A 341 2.71 11.31 8.33
C VAL A 341 1.71 12.38 8.76
N ILE A 342 2.12 13.26 9.66
CA ILE A 342 1.31 14.37 10.21
C ILE A 342 1.70 15.74 9.67
N GLY A 343 2.80 15.82 8.91
CA GLY A 343 3.30 17.06 8.29
C GLY A 343 4.67 16.85 7.67
N TYR A 344 5.29 17.96 7.31
CA TYR A 344 6.57 17.94 6.60
C TYR A 344 7.53 18.95 7.21
N VAL A 345 8.81 18.59 7.29
CA VAL A 345 9.88 19.46 7.78
C VAL A 345 9.89 20.80 7.04
N GLY A 346 10.06 21.87 7.77
CA GLY A 346 10.12 23.22 7.24
C GLY A 346 11.06 24.12 8.02
N MET A 347 10.84 25.42 7.87
CA MET A 347 11.58 26.50 8.54
C MET A 347 10.62 27.60 9.01
N THR A 348 9.37 27.28 9.35
CA THR A 348 8.40 28.29 9.81
C THR A 348 8.58 28.61 11.29
N GLY A 349 8.32 29.85 11.68
CA GLY A 349 8.53 30.35 13.06
C GLY A 349 10.00 30.66 13.36
N ASN A 350 10.40 30.55 14.63
CA ASN A 350 11.76 30.90 15.08
C ASN A 350 12.70 29.71 14.94
N THR A 351 13.37 29.60 13.81
CA THR A 351 14.34 28.54 13.50
C THR A 351 15.51 29.09 12.68
N ALA A 352 16.72 28.50 12.85
CA ALA A 352 17.91 28.85 12.11
C ALA A 352 18.20 27.89 10.91
N GLY A 353 17.42 26.83 10.75
CA GLY A 353 17.61 25.85 9.67
C GLY A 353 16.54 24.77 9.65
N PRO A 354 16.47 23.96 8.59
CA PRO A 354 15.44 22.93 8.44
C PRO A 354 15.53 21.86 9.53
N HIS A 355 14.49 21.73 10.33
CA HIS A 355 14.37 20.67 11.34
C HIS A 355 12.93 20.55 11.83
N VAL A 356 12.63 19.47 12.55
CA VAL A 356 11.45 19.39 13.42
C VAL A 356 11.89 19.51 14.87
N CYS A 357 11.33 20.50 15.61
CA CYS A 357 11.50 20.56 17.05
C CYS A 357 10.43 19.68 17.69
N TYR A 358 10.87 18.54 18.23
CA TYR A 358 10.02 17.54 18.87
C TYR A 358 9.92 17.81 20.37
N ARG A 359 8.71 18.08 20.85
CA ARG A 359 8.43 18.31 22.27
C ARG A 359 7.60 17.18 22.84
N PHE A 360 8.03 16.67 23.98
CA PHE A 360 7.38 15.58 24.69
C PHE A 360 6.79 16.07 26.00
N TRP A 361 5.52 15.78 26.22
CA TRP A 361 4.77 16.21 27.39
C TRP A 361 4.37 15.02 28.25
N LYS A 362 4.64 15.09 29.55
CA LYS A 362 4.20 14.11 30.54
C LYS A 362 3.43 14.85 31.65
N ASN A 363 2.18 14.48 31.90
CA ASN A 363 1.31 15.12 32.88
C ASN A 363 1.30 16.67 32.73
N GLY A 364 1.15 17.16 31.49
CA GLY A 364 1.11 18.58 31.19
C GLY A 364 2.45 19.34 31.27
N LYS A 365 3.57 18.71 31.60
CA LYS A 365 4.91 19.29 31.65
C LYS A 365 5.79 18.81 30.51
N GLN A 366 6.58 19.71 29.90
CA GLN A 366 7.58 19.34 28.90
C GLN A 366 8.77 18.67 29.56
N VAL A 367 9.15 17.49 29.04
CA VAL A 367 10.26 16.68 29.54
C VAL A 367 11.20 16.28 28.41
N ASP A 368 12.43 15.87 28.75
CA ASP A 368 13.38 15.33 27.79
C ASP A 368 12.92 13.93 27.34
N PRO A 369 12.53 13.74 26.04
CA PRO A 369 12.04 12.44 25.55
C PRO A 369 13.11 11.35 25.64
N LEU A 370 14.39 11.71 25.51
CA LEU A 370 15.50 10.76 25.48
C LEU A 370 15.86 10.21 26.88
N LYS A 371 15.45 10.92 27.93
CA LYS A 371 15.64 10.52 29.32
C LYS A 371 14.42 9.81 29.92
N GLN A 372 13.30 9.74 29.18
CA GLN A 372 12.13 9.04 29.69
C GLN A 372 12.33 7.51 29.56
N LYS A 373 12.11 6.81 30.66
CA LYS A 373 11.83 5.38 30.60
C LYS A 373 10.41 5.21 30.07
N LEU A 374 10.28 5.20 28.75
CA LEU A 374 8.97 5.02 28.10
C LEU A 374 8.55 3.57 28.28
N PRO A 375 7.33 3.31 28.77
CA PRO A 375 6.87 1.94 28.94
C PRO A 375 6.84 1.22 27.60
N ALA A 376 6.96 -0.10 27.63
CA ALA A 376 6.49 -0.95 26.55
C ALA A 376 5.02 -0.55 26.23
N ALA A 377 4.55 -0.81 25.03
CA ALA A 377 3.15 -0.55 24.70
C ALA A 377 2.24 -1.15 25.79
N LYS A 378 1.09 -0.52 26.03
CA LYS A 378 0.17 -0.99 27.08
C LYS A 378 -0.11 -2.48 26.87
N PRO A 379 0.03 -3.31 27.92
CA PRO A 379 -0.35 -4.71 27.84
C PRO A 379 -1.84 -4.80 27.51
N MET A 380 -2.22 -5.81 26.75
CA MET A 380 -3.63 -6.07 26.42
C MET A 380 -4.43 -6.25 27.71
N LYS A 381 -5.61 -5.61 27.78
CA LYS A 381 -6.53 -5.73 28.92
C LYS A 381 -6.92 -7.18 29.15
N LYS A 382 -7.10 -7.60 30.40
CA LYS A 382 -7.43 -9.00 30.75
C LYS A 382 -8.70 -9.49 30.05
N GLU A 383 -9.68 -8.64 29.96
CA GLU A 383 -11.01 -8.95 29.39
C GLU A 383 -10.93 -9.27 27.89
N ILE A 384 -9.93 -8.71 27.19
CA ILE A 384 -9.75 -8.88 25.75
C ILE A 384 -8.88 -10.09 25.42
N LYS A 385 -8.03 -10.53 26.36
CA LYS A 385 -7.06 -11.63 26.12
C LYS A 385 -7.72 -12.92 25.68
N ALA A 386 -8.86 -13.30 26.27
CA ALA A 386 -9.55 -14.52 25.91
C ALA A 386 -10.04 -14.48 24.44
N ALA A 387 -10.61 -13.37 24.03
CA ALA A 387 -11.00 -13.15 22.63
C ALA A 387 -9.80 -13.12 21.69
N TYR A 388 -8.70 -12.51 22.11
CA TYR A 388 -7.45 -12.50 21.36
C TYR A 388 -6.90 -13.89 21.11
N PHE A 389 -6.76 -14.71 22.14
CA PHE A 389 -6.22 -16.08 22.01
C PHE A 389 -7.10 -16.95 21.11
N LYS A 390 -8.44 -16.85 21.25
CA LYS A 390 -9.37 -17.53 20.32
C LYS A 390 -9.19 -17.06 18.87
N PHE A 391 -8.96 -15.77 18.66
CA PHE A 391 -8.75 -15.18 17.33
C PHE A 391 -7.44 -15.65 16.69
N ILE A 392 -6.32 -15.72 17.45
CA ILE A 392 -5.03 -16.06 16.88
C ILE A 392 -4.80 -17.55 16.68
N GLU A 393 -5.53 -18.42 17.38
CA GLU A 393 -5.37 -19.87 17.31
C GLU A 393 -5.36 -20.45 15.89
N PRO A 394 -6.36 -20.17 15.03
CA PRO A 394 -6.36 -20.63 13.65
C PRO A 394 -5.23 -20.02 12.81
N LEU A 395 -4.86 -18.75 13.06
CA LEU A 395 -3.77 -18.07 12.36
C LEU A 395 -2.43 -18.67 12.74
N LYS A 396 -2.21 -18.94 14.03
CA LYS A 396 -0.98 -19.57 14.53
C LYS A 396 -0.82 -20.98 13.96
N THR A 397 -1.88 -21.79 14.03
CA THR A 397 -1.89 -23.12 13.44
C THR A 397 -1.56 -23.09 11.96
N LYS A 398 -2.12 -22.12 11.21
CA LYS A 398 -1.84 -21.95 9.79
C LYS A 398 -0.38 -21.53 9.53
N LEU A 399 0.18 -20.59 10.32
CA LEU A 399 1.60 -20.20 10.23
C LEU A 399 2.52 -21.37 10.48
N ASP A 400 2.24 -22.15 11.54
CA ASP A 400 3.09 -23.27 11.93
C ASP A 400 3.17 -24.35 10.83
N LYS A 401 2.06 -24.56 10.10
CA LYS A 401 1.96 -25.52 8.97
C LYS A 401 2.60 -25.05 7.66
N ILE A 402 3.01 -23.79 7.54
CA ILE A 402 3.68 -23.31 6.31
C ILE A 402 5.07 -23.95 6.25
N ASN A 403 5.37 -24.65 5.18
CA ASN A 403 6.72 -25.19 4.94
C ASN A 403 7.66 -24.07 4.46
N TYR A 404 8.95 -24.24 4.74
CA TYR A 404 9.97 -23.40 4.13
C TYR A 404 10.32 -23.92 2.75
N PRO A 405 10.70 -23.03 1.80
CA PRO A 405 11.22 -23.46 0.52
C PRO A 405 12.51 -24.29 0.74
N GLU A 406 12.71 -25.31 -0.08
CA GLU A 406 14.00 -25.99 -0.13
C GLU A 406 15.06 -24.98 -0.57
N LEU A 407 16.18 -24.95 0.15
CA LEU A 407 17.35 -24.20 -0.29
C LEU A 407 17.98 -25.04 -1.41
N THR A 408 17.56 -24.81 -2.65
CA THR A 408 18.34 -25.28 -3.78
C THR A 408 19.64 -24.49 -3.79
N ASP A 409 20.76 -25.18 -3.68
CA ASP A 409 22.10 -24.64 -3.94
C ASP A 409 22.19 -24.30 -5.43
N ASP A 410 21.44 -23.32 -5.89
CA ASP A 410 21.61 -22.73 -7.19
C ASP A 410 22.89 -21.89 -7.15
N ILE A 411 23.83 -22.33 -7.98
CA ILE A 411 25.06 -21.69 -8.44
C ILE A 411 26.34 -22.44 -7.98
N VAL A 412 26.46 -23.67 -8.44
CA VAL A 412 27.69 -24.11 -9.09
C VAL A 412 27.47 -24.09 -10.59
N ILE A 413 27.21 -22.93 -11.16
CA ILE A 413 27.28 -22.72 -12.60
C ILE A 413 28.47 -21.78 -12.85
N SER A 414 29.44 -22.36 -13.57
CA SER A 414 30.41 -21.69 -14.43
C SER A 414 31.55 -20.89 -13.76
N LYS A 415 32.44 -21.63 -13.11
CA LYS A 415 33.88 -21.32 -13.28
C LYS A 415 34.53 -22.11 -14.43
N GLU A 416 33.78 -22.94 -15.14
CA GLU A 416 34.30 -23.70 -16.26
C GLU A 416 33.96 -23.15 -17.66
N GLU A 417 33.01 -22.23 -17.81
CA GLU A 417 32.66 -21.63 -19.12
C GLU A 417 33.40 -20.33 -19.47
N LEU A 418 34.35 -19.88 -18.63
CA LEU A 418 35.23 -18.74 -18.93
C LEU A 418 36.66 -19.16 -19.28
N LYS A 419 36.85 -20.40 -19.68
CA LYS A 419 38.15 -20.94 -20.18
C LYS A 419 38.01 -21.70 -21.50
N ASN A 420 37.18 -21.21 -22.43
CA ASN A 420 37.30 -21.58 -23.83
C ASN A 420 37.09 -20.35 -24.70
#